data_e30e926be46a1b64bb6ee80fdb43419f
#
_entry.id   e30e926be46a1b64bb6ee80fdb43419f
#
_cell.length_a   1.000
_cell.length_b   1.000
_cell.length_c   1.000
_cell.angle_alpha   90.00
_cell.angle_beta   90.00
_cell.angle_gamma   90.00
#
_symmetry.space_group_name_H-M   'P 1'
#
loop_
_entity.id
_entity.type
_entity.pdbx_description
1 polymer ?
#
loop_
_entity_poly.entity_id
_entity_poly.type
_entity_poly.pdbx_seq_one_letter_code
_entity_poly.pdbx_strand_id
1 'polypeptide(L)'
;RIIKQGQQPVLDYTLAPNDMPEETFNTITVPLGGEYGVILSDGTQVWLNSGSTLKYPVTFKKDKRVVSLNGEAFFKVAKSAVPFVVSTFDIDVQVLGTSFNVSAYGNDDCVMTTLVSGSVLVSSNHAEKQLRMEPGNVLSYTKSTACMNMEKCDPDIYTSWINGEFKFRDMRLEDIMKKVN
;
A
#
# COMPACT_ATOMS: atom_id res chain seq x y z
N ARG A 1 -10.61 17.62 -5.14
CA ARG A 1 -9.70 18.78 -5.10
C ARG A 1 -8.26 18.31 -5.34
N ILE A 2 -7.49 19.03 -6.16
CA ILE A 2 -6.05 18.76 -6.36
C ILE A 2 -5.30 19.76 -5.48
N ILE A 3 -4.46 19.27 -4.60
CA ILE A 3 -3.50 20.07 -3.79
C ILE A 3 -2.09 19.66 -4.15
N LYS A 4 -1.15 20.61 -4.11
CA LYS A 4 0.28 20.33 -4.29
C LYS A 4 0.91 20.20 -2.91
N GLN A 5 1.47 19.03 -2.61
CA GLN A 5 2.28 18.79 -1.43
C GLN A 5 3.70 18.43 -1.92
N GLY A 6 4.60 19.42 -1.90
CA GLY A 6 5.90 19.29 -2.54
C GLY A 6 5.83 19.39 -4.07
N GLN A 7 6.55 18.53 -4.78
CA GLN A 7 6.56 18.48 -6.26
C GLN A 7 5.51 17.55 -6.88
N GLN A 8 4.81 16.76 -6.07
CA GLN A 8 3.83 15.77 -6.55
C GLN A 8 2.39 16.30 -6.48
N PRO A 9 1.53 16.02 -7.48
CA PRO A 9 0.11 16.29 -7.40
C PRO A 9 -0.56 15.32 -6.42
N VAL A 10 -1.39 15.85 -5.51
CA VAL A 10 -2.17 15.05 -4.55
C VAL A 10 -3.66 15.27 -4.79
N LEU A 11 -4.42 14.19 -4.94
CA LEU A 11 -5.88 14.22 -4.99
C LEU A 11 -6.45 14.11 -3.56
N ASP A 12 -7.25 15.11 -3.17
CA ASP A 12 -7.85 15.19 -1.84
C ASP A 12 -9.37 14.96 -1.93
N TYR A 13 -9.85 13.90 -1.29
CA TYR A 13 -11.26 13.50 -1.23
C TYR A 13 -11.91 13.75 0.13
N THR A 14 -11.27 14.41 1.09
CA THR A 14 -11.84 14.69 2.42
C THR A 14 -13.13 15.51 2.37
N LEU A 15 -13.37 16.22 1.28
CA LEU A 15 -14.57 17.06 1.06
C LEU A 15 -15.59 16.40 0.13
N ALA A 16 -15.53 15.07 -0.09
CA ALA A 16 -16.51 14.37 -0.90
C ALA A 16 -17.91 14.44 -0.24
N PRO A 17 -19.01 14.71 -1.00
CA PRO A 17 -20.34 14.71 -0.44
C PRO A 17 -20.71 13.35 0.15
N ASN A 18 -21.31 13.34 1.36
CA ASN A 18 -21.75 12.12 2.03
C ASN A 18 -22.97 11.41 1.38
N ASP A 19 -23.55 11.99 0.34
CA ASP A 19 -24.77 11.50 -0.31
C ASP A 19 -24.53 10.70 -1.60
N MET A 20 -23.27 10.28 -1.86
CA MET A 20 -22.96 9.42 -3.00
C MET A 20 -23.42 7.97 -2.75
N PRO A 21 -23.95 7.24 -3.76
CA PRO A 21 -24.32 5.84 -3.59
C PRO A 21 -23.15 5.02 -3.03
N GLU A 22 -23.42 4.11 -2.07
CA GLU A 22 -22.42 3.32 -1.32
C GLU A 22 -21.46 2.47 -2.19
N GLU A 23 -21.67 2.42 -3.52
CA GLU A 23 -20.91 1.57 -4.46
C GLU A 23 -20.11 2.36 -5.51
N THR A 24 -19.91 3.66 -5.33
CA THR A 24 -19.11 4.43 -6.30
C THR A 24 -17.63 4.28 -5.99
N PHE A 25 -16.89 3.72 -6.95
CA PHE A 25 -15.44 3.54 -6.86
C PHE A 25 -14.70 4.46 -7.82
N ASN A 26 -13.55 4.95 -7.39
CA ASN A 26 -12.55 5.57 -8.24
C ASN A 26 -11.37 4.62 -8.45
N THR A 27 -10.71 4.77 -9.59
CA THR A 27 -9.46 4.06 -9.89
C THR A 27 -8.42 5.08 -10.32
N ILE A 28 -7.26 5.03 -9.67
CA ILE A 28 -6.06 5.78 -10.06
C ILE A 28 -5.07 4.78 -10.64
N THR A 29 -4.60 5.05 -11.85
CA THR A 29 -3.51 4.29 -12.48
C THR A 29 -2.34 5.23 -12.70
N VAL A 30 -1.19 4.88 -12.15
CA VAL A 30 0.05 5.63 -12.26
C VAL A 30 0.83 5.10 -13.46
N PRO A 31 1.20 5.96 -14.43
CA PRO A 31 2.04 5.52 -15.54
C PRO A 31 3.44 5.15 -15.07
N LEU A 32 4.18 4.41 -15.90
CA LEU A 32 5.58 4.10 -15.65
C LEU A 32 6.39 5.41 -15.48
N GLY A 33 7.25 5.45 -14.48
CA GLY A 33 8.05 6.62 -14.12
C GLY A 33 7.28 7.73 -13.39
N GLY A 34 5.98 7.55 -13.13
CA GLY A 34 5.16 8.49 -12.35
C GLY A 34 5.03 8.09 -10.89
N GLU A 35 4.66 9.05 -10.05
CA GLU A 35 4.26 8.86 -8.65
C GLU A 35 3.08 9.77 -8.36
N TYR A 36 2.08 9.28 -7.59
CA TYR A 36 0.90 10.05 -7.24
C TYR A 36 0.55 9.92 -5.75
N GLY A 37 0.15 11.05 -5.16
CA GLY A 37 -0.45 11.07 -3.83
C GLY A 37 -1.96 11.21 -3.88
N VAL A 38 -2.68 10.54 -2.98
CA VAL A 38 -4.12 10.70 -2.79
C VAL A 38 -4.45 10.73 -1.30
N ILE A 39 -5.40 11.60 -0.92
CA ILE A 39 -5.99 11.62 0.42
C ILE A 39 -7.42 11.07 0.28
N LEU A 40 -7.68 9.97 0.95
CA LEU A 40 -8.98 9.29 0.93
C LEU A 40 -10.01 10.02 1.81
N SER A 41 -11.28 9.64 1.70
CA SER A 41 -12.39 10.32 2.42
C SER A 41 -12.28 10.21 3.95
N ASP A 42 -11.57 9.22 4.48
CA ASP A 42 -11.30 9.04 5.91
C ASP A 42 -10.05 9.80 6.40
N GLY A 43 -9.36 10.54 5.53
CA GLY A 43 -8.11 11.25 5.81
C GLY A 43 -6.85 10.38 5.67
N THR A 44 -6.98 9.11 5.27
CA THR A 44 -5.83 8.24 4.96
C THR A 44 -5.06 8.82 3.78
N GLN A 45 -3.75 8.94 3.93
CA GLN A 45 -2.83 9.39 2.89
C GLN A 45 -2.19 8.17 2.22
N VAL A 46 -2.19 8.16 0.89
CA VAL A 46 -1.62 7.08 0.08
C VAL A 46 -0.68 7.69 -0.95
N TRP A 47 0.53 7.16 -1.06
CA TRP A 47 1.48 7.42 -2.13
C TRP A 47 1.57 6.19 -3.00
N LEU A 48 1.39 6.35 -4.30
CA LEU A 48 1.40 5.30 -5.32
C LEU A 48 2.68 5.40 -6.12
N ASN A 49 3.42 4.32 -6.21
CA ASN A 49 4.63 4.20 -7.01
C ASN A 49 4.30 3.93 -8.49
N SER A 50 5.32 4.01 -9.33
CA SER A 50 5.29 3.76 -10.78
C SER A 50 4.54 2.47 -11.16
N GLY A 51 3.70 2.52 -12.19
CA GLY A 51 2.96 1.36 -12.70
C GLY A 51 1.88 0.81 -11.78
N SER A 52 1.53 1.52 -10.69
CA SER A 52 0.57 1.06 -9.70
C SER A 52 -0.86 1.47 -10.03
N THR A 53 -1.81 0.65 -9.60
CA THR A 53 -3.26 0.93 -9.71
C THR A 53 -3.91 0.76 -8.35
N LEU A 54 -4.62 1.79 -7.89
CA LEU A 54 -5.41 1.80 -6.66
C LEU A 54 -6.88 2.00 -7.01
N LYS A 55 -7.74 1.06 -6.56
CA LYS A 55 -9.20 1.19 -6.60
C LYS A 55 -9.71 1.41 -5.18
N TYR A 56 -10.52 2.45 -4.98
CA TYR A 56 -11.05 2.83 -3.66
C TYR A 56 -12.46 3.42 -3.79
N PRO A 57 -13.33 3.27 -2.77
CA PRO A 57 -14.65 3.88 -2.75
C PRO A 57 -14.54 5.39 -2.53
N VAL A 58 -15.46 6.16 -3.11
CA VAL A 58 -15.58 7.61 -2.85
C VAL A 58 -15.86 7.87 -1.37
N THR A 59 -16.67 7.01 -0.74
CA THR A 59 -16.98 7.04 0.70
C THR A 59 -16.86 5.62 1.24
N PHE A 60 -16.16 5.43 2.36
CA PHE A 60 -16.03 4.13 3.02
C PHE A 60 -17.33 3.71 3.72
N LYS A 61 -17.55 2.38 3.79
CA LYS A 61 -18.61 1.78 4.61
C LYS A 61 -18.32 1.97 6.10
N LYS A 62 -19.38 1.84 6.92
CA LYS A 62 -19.28 2.06 8.38
C LYS A 62 -18.57 0.91 9.12
N ASP A 63 -18.52 -0.28 8.53
CA ASP A 63 -17.98 -1.50 9.12
C ASP A 63 -16.56 -1.81 8.66
N LYS A 64 -16.16 -1.36 7.47
CA LYS A 64 -14.85 -1.67 6.88
C LYS A 64 -14.43 -0.64 5.84
N ARG A 65 -13.17 -0.25 5.84
CA ARG A 65 -12.53 0.63 4.86
C ARG A 65 -11.65 -0.22 3.94
N VAL A 66 -12.12 -0.51 2.73
CA VAL A 66 -11.41 -1.42 1.80
C VAL A 66 -10.93 -0.66 0.58
N VAL A 67 -9.66 -0.88 0.21
CA VAL A 67 -9.07 -0.46 -1.05
C VAL A 67 -8.42 -1.66 -1.73
N SER A 68 -8.34 -1.64 -3.08
CA SER A 68 -7.66 -2.70 -3.83
C SER A 68 -6.41 -2.12 -4.49
N LEU A 69 -5.28 -2.81 -4.33
CA LEU A 69 -3.98 -2.41 -4.85
C LEU A 69 -3.43 -3.48 -5.82
N ASN A 70 -2.93 -3.00 -6.97
CA ASN A 70 -2.00 -3.72 -7.83
C ASN A 70 -0.80 -2.80 -8.07
N GLY A 71 0.40 -3.22 -7.72
CA GLY A 71 1.61 -2.40 -7.72
C GLY A 71 2.09 -2.04 -6.33
N GLU A 72 2.75 -0.92 -6.16
CA GLU A 72 3.35 -0.50 -4.90
C GLU A 72 2.72 0.79 -4.37
N ALA A 73 2.39 0.78 -3.08
CA ALA A 73 1.89 1.96 -2.39
C ALA A 73 2.34 2.02 -0.92
N PHE A 74 2.60 3.23 -0.46
CA PHE A 74 2.77 3.53 0.94
C PHE A 74 1.49 4.13 1.50
N PHE A 75 1.07 3.64 2.65
CA PHE A 75 -0.14 4.05 3.35
C PHE A 75 0.21 4.68 4.70
N LYS A 76 -0.34 5.86 4.97
CA LYS A 76 -0.42 6.46 6.29
C LYS A 76 -1.89 6.50 6.69
N VAL A 77 -2.35 5.43 7.31
CA VAL A 77 -3.77 5.21 7.59
C VAL A 77 -4.23 6.03 8.77
N ALA A 78 -5.35 6.75 8.60
CA ALA A 78 -6.01 7.49 9.66
C ALA A 78 -6.50 6.53 10.77
N LYS A 79 -6.20 6.86 12.04
CA LYS A 79 -6.61 6.06 13.20
C LYS A 79 -8.12 5.97 13.31
N SER A 80 -8.65 4.75 13.39
CA SER A 80 -10.08 4.46 13.54
C SER A 80 -10.28 3.08 14.15
N ALA A 81 -11.41 2.89 14.86
CA ALA A 81 -11.85 1.57 15.29
C ALA A 81 -12.35 0.70 14.12
N VAL A 82 -12.74 1.33 13.01
CA VAL A 82 -13.15 0.65 11.77
C VAL A 82 -11.89 0.16 11.03
N PRO A 83 -11.76 -1.14 10.75
CA PRO A 83 -10.59 -1.68 10.06
C PRO A 83 -10.41 -1.09 8.66
N PHE A 84 -9.15 -0.79 8.31
CA PHE A 84 -8.72 -0.45 6.96
C PHE A 84 -8.01 -1.67 6.35
N VAL A 85 -8.40 -2.06 5.15
CA VAL A 85 -7.87 -3.23 4.45
C VAL A 85 -7.34 -2.84 3.08
N VAL A 86 -6.07 -3.13 2.84
CA VAL A 86 -5.50 -3.14 1.51
C VAL A 86 -5.62 -4.56 0.97
N SER A 87 -6.50 -4.73 -0.01
CA SER A 87 -6.71 -6.02 -0.66
C SER A 87 -5.86 -6.09 -1.93
N THR A 88 -5.08 -7.15 -2.05
CA THR A 88 -4.35 -7.51 -3.26
C THR A 88 -4.89 -8.82 -3.81
N PHE A 89 -4.35 -9.30 -4.92
CA PHE A 89 -4.73 -10.62 -5.44
C PHE A 89 -4.36 -11.76 -4.47
N ASP A 90 -3.21 -11.63 -3.79
CA ASP A 90 -2.61 -12.73 -3.02
C ASP A 90 -2.84 -12.61 -1.50
N ILE A 91 -2.88 -11.39 -0.97
CA ILE A 91 -3.00 -11.12 0.47
C ILE A 91 -3.91 -9.94 0.76
N ASP A 92 -4.51 -9.95 1.93
CA ASP A 92 -5.17 -8.81 2.57
C ASP A 92 -4.31 -8.29 3.71
N VAL A 93 -4.12 -6.97 3.77
CA VAL A 93 -3.36 -6.26 4.81
C VAL A 93 -4.31 -5.40 5.63
N GLN A 94 -4.59 -5.80 6.88
CA GLN A 94 -5.56 -5.13 7.76
C GLN A 94 -4.88 -4.34 8.85
N VAL A 95 -5.35 -3.09 9.06
CA VAL A 95 -4.81 -2.16 10.07
C VAL A 95 -5.91 -1.30 10.70
N LEU A 96 -5.59 -0.59 11.81
CA LEU A 96 -6.49 0.37 12.47
C LEU A 96 -5.96 1.82 12.45
N GLY A 97 -4.67 2.00 12.13
CA GLY A 97 -4.02 3.32 12.12
C GLY A 97 -2.51 3.16 12.13
N THR A 98 -1.94 2.94 10.95
CA THR A 98 -0.62 2.34 10.75
C THR A 98 0.05 2.99 9.55
N SER A 99 1.38 3.12 9.59
CA SER A 99 2.19 3.51 8.44
C SER A 99 2.94 2.28 7.91
N PHE A 100 2.71 1.91 6.65
CA PHE A 100 3.28 0.71 6.04
C PHE A 100 3.37 0.83 4.51
N ASN A 101 4.24 0.04 3.91
CA ASN A 101 4.38 -0.11 2.46
C ASN A 101 3.88 -1.49 2.02
N VAL A 102 3.23 -1.56 0.87
CA VAL A 102 2.85 -2.81 0.20
C VAL A 102 3.35 -2.77 -1.22
N SER A 103 4.12 -3.79 -1.63
CA SER A 103 4.55 -4.01 -3.01
C SER A 103 3.93 -5.32 -3.50
N ALA A 104 2.97 -5.21 -4.44
CA ALA A 104 2.14 -6.31 -4.94
C ALA A 104 1.97 -6.22 -6.46
N TYR A 105 3.07 -6.10 -7.20
CA TYR A 105 3.04 -6.14 -8.66
C TYR A 105 2.70 -7.55 -9.16
N GLY A 106 1.85 -7.62 -10.19
CA GLY A 106 1.39 -8.89 -10.73
C GLY A 106 2.50 -9.79 -11.29
N ASN A 107 3.57 -9.18 -11.83
CA ASN A 107 4.74 -9.84 -12.42
C ASN A 107 5.84 -10.19 -11.41
N ASP A 108 5.75 -9.76 -10.17
CA ASP A 108 6.71 -10.14 -9.13
C ASP A 108 6.38 -11.53 -8.55
N ASP A 109 7.39 -12.29 -8.16
CA ASP A 109 7.24 -13.61 -7.53
C ASP A 109 6.72 -13.54 -6.09
N CYS A 110 6.88 -12.38 -5.46
CA CYS A 110 6.52 -12.14 -4.07
C CYS A 110 5.70 -10.86 -3.89
N VAL A 111 4.79 -10.89 -2.91
CA VAL A 111 4.18 -9.68 -2.35
C VAL A 111 4.91 -9.32 -1.07
N MET A 112 5.30 -8.06 -0.93
CA MET A 112 6.03 -7.58 0.24
C MET A 112 5.21 -6.55 1.03
N THR A 113 5.20 -6.68 2.34
CA THR A 113 4.59 -5.71 3.26
C THR A 113 5.63 -5.28 4.27
N THR A 114 5.92 -3.98 4.38
CA THR A 114 6.89 -3.42 5.32
C THR A 114 6.20 -2.50 6.31
N LEU A 115 6.38 -2.78 7.60
CA LEU A 115 5.72 -2.03 8.67
C LEU A 115 6.65 -0.97 9.28
N VAL A 116 6.26 0.30 9.17
CA VAL A 116 6.98 1.45 9.74
C VAL A 116 6.51 1.75 11.17
N SER A 117 5.19 1.84 11.39
CA SER A 117 4.63 2.15 12.70
C SER A 117 3.24 1.55 12.86
N GLY A 118 2.86 1.19 14.10
CA GLY A 118 1.56 0.60 14.43
C GLY A 118 1.58 -0.93 14.44
N SER A 119 0.53 -1.58 13.94
CA SER A 119 0.39 -3.03 13.85
C SER A 119 -0.37 -3.41 12.58
N VAL A 120 0.04 -4.48 11.96
CA VAL A 120 -0.55 -5.03 10.72
C VAL A 120 -0.92 -6.49 10.95
N LEU A 121 -2.08 -6.90 10.46
CA LEU A 121 -2.46 -8.29 10.28
C LEU A 121 -2.48 -8.59 8.78
N VAL A 122 -1.64 -9.52 8.34
CA VAL A 122 -1.59 -10.00 6.95
C VAL A 122 -2.26 -11.36 6.88
N SER A 123 -3.21 -11.50 5.94
CA SER A 123 -3.94 -12.74 5.68
C SER A 123 -3.70 -13.19 4.25
N SER A 124 -3.47 -14.49 4.03
CA SER A 124 -3.40 -15.05 2.69
C SER A 124 -4.81 -15.26 2.11
N ASN A 125 -4.98 -14.94 0.81
CA ASN A 125 -6.23 -15.20 0.09
C ASN A 125 -6.29 -16.63 -0.47
N HIS A 126 -5.17 -17.38 -0.42
CA HIS A 126 -5.03 -18.71 -1.00
C HIS A 126 -4.75 -19.81 0.04
N ALA A 127 -4.59 -19.44 1.31
CA ALA A 127 -4.34 -20.38 2.41
C ALA A 127 -4.91 -19.83 3.72
N GLU A 128 -5.34 -20.69 4.63
CA GLU A 128 -5.75 -20.31 6.00
C GLU A 128 -4.51 -19.93 6.83
N LYS A 129 -3.86 -18.82 6.50
CA LYS A 129 -2.67 -18.34 7.15
C LYS A 129 -2.74 -16.84 7.41
N GLN A 130 -2.44 -16.46 8.64
CA GLN A 130 -2.39 -15.07 9.08
C GLN A 130 -1.13 -14.82 9.90
N LEU A 131 -0.50 -13.67 9.72
CA LEU A 131 0.63 -13.22 10.53
C LEU A 131 0.42 -11.78 10.98
N ARG A 132 0.73 -11.53 12.26
CA ARG A 132 0.77 -10.16 12.81
C ARG A 132 2.19 -9.63 12.74
N MET A 133 2.33 -8.40 12.25
CA MET A 133 3.61 -7.71 12.13
C MET A 133 3.78 -6.66 13.23
N GLU A 134 5.03 -6.48 13.64
CA GLU A 134 5.51 -5.39 14.48
C GLU A 134 6.37 -4.40 13.67
N PRO A 135 6.50 -3.13 14.09
CA PRO A 135 7.36 -2.16 13.40
C PRO A 135 8.80 -2.66 13.22
N GLY A 136 9.39 -2.33 12.06
CA GLY A 136 10.73 -2.78 11.70
C GLY A 136 10.78 -4.21 11.15
N ASN A 137 9.62 -4.78 10.75
CA ASN A 137 9.56 -6.05 10.04
C ASN A 137 9.12 -5.87 8.59
N VAL A 138 9.63 -6.72 7.73
CA VAL A 138 9.13 -6.98 6.37
C VAL A 138 8.56 -8.39 6.30
N LEU A 139 7.36 -8.53 5.74
CA LEU A 139 6.75 -9.80 5.41
C LEU A 139 6.82 -10.02 3.90
N SER A 140 7.33 -11.16 3.48
CA SER A 140 7.36 -11.62 2.10
C SER A 140 6.38 -12.79 1.93
N TYR A 141 5.42 -12.63 1.02
CA TYR A 141 4.51 -13.70 0.59
C TYR A 141 4.95 -14.23 -0.77
N THR A 142 5.41 -15.48 -0.84
CA THR A 142 5.83 -16.13 -2.08
C THR A 142 4.60 -16.72 -2.79
N LYS A 143 4.27 -16.21 -3.98
CA LYS A 143 3.04 -16.55 -4.72
C LYS A 143 2.98 -18.04 -5.10
N SER A 144 4.10 -18.62 -5.56
CA SER A 144 4.15 -20.01 -6.03
C SER A 144 3.93 -21.04 -4.93
N THR A 145 4.26 -20.73 -3.68
CA THR A 145 4.18 -21.66 -2.54
C THR A 145 3.14 -21.25 -1.50
N ALA A 146 2.52 -20.07 -1.63
CA ALA A 146 1.66 -19.44 -0.63
C ALA A 146 2.35 -19.33 0.76
N CYS A 147 3.69 -19.25 0.80
CA CYS A 147 4.47 -19.15 2.02
C CYS A 147 4.64 -17.70 2.44
N MET A 148 4.44 -17.45 3.74
CA MET A 148 4.75 -16.18 4.39
C MET A 148 6.03 -16.33 5.19
N ASN A 149 7.00 -15.45 4.95
CA ASN A 149 8.22 -15.29 5.73
C ASN A 149 8.28 -13.87 6.28
N MET A 150 8.72 -13.70 7.53
CA MET A 150 8.84 -12.39 8.18
C MET A 150 10.23 -12.22 8.74
N GLU A 151 10.85 -11.08 8.43
CA GLU A 151 12.21 -10.74 8.82
C GLU A 151 12.28 -9.33 9.38
N LYS A 152 13.29 -9.06 10.22
CA LYS A 152 13.62 -7.71 10.64
C LYS A 152 14.26 -6.94 9.50
N CYS A 153 13.85 -5.70 9.31
CA CYS A 153 14.40 -4.82 8.29
C CYS A 153 14.56 -3.39 8.80
N ASP A 154 15.33 -2.60 8.07
CA ASP A 154 15.24 -1.16 8.11
C ASP A 154 14.13 -0.72 7.16
N PRO A 155 12.99 -0.17 7.65
CA PRO A 155 11.87 0.20 6.80
C PRO A 155 12.23 1.25 5.73
N ASP A 156 13.25 2.07 5.97
CA ASP A 156 13.69 3.11 5.02
C ASP A 156 14.14 2.53 3.68
N ILE A 157 14.63 1.28 3.65
CA ILE A 157 15.01 0.59 2.41
C ILE A 157 13.80 0.42 1.48
N TYR A 158 12.61 0.22 2.05
CA TYR A 158 11.37 -0.05 1.32
C TYR A 158 10.48 1.19 1.14
N THR A 159 10.79 2.30 1.82
CA THR A 159 9.94 3.49 1.85
C THR A 159 10.63 4.75 1.36
N SER A 160 11.96 4.72 1.12
CA SER A 160 12.74 5.89 0.67
C SER A 160 12.28 6.47 -0.67
N TRP A 161 11.65 5.64 -1.52
CA TRP A 161 11.11 6.07 -2.81
C TRP A 161 10.08 7.21 -2.67
N ILE A 162 9.35 7.31 -1.53
CA ILE A 162 8.38 8.38 -1.25
C ILE A 162 9.06 9.76 -1.26
N ASN A 163 10.36 9.81 -0.93
CA ASN A 163 11.18 11.01 -0.93
C ASN A 163 12.02 11.17 -2.22
N GLY A 164 11.77 10.32 -3.23
CA GLY A 164 12.55 10.29 -4.47
C GLY A 164 13.95 9.69 -4.29
N GLU A 165 14.17 8.92 -3.22
CA GLU A 165 15.45 8.26 -2.92
C GLU A 165 15.33 6.76 -3.15
N PHE A 166 16.34 6.16 -3.77
CA PHE A 166 16.47 4.71 -3.87
C PHE A 166 17.57 4.23 -2.93
N LYS A 167 17.20 3.44 -1.92
CA LYS A 167 18.15 2.80 -1.00
C LYS A 167 18.24 1.31 -1.36
N PHE A 168 19.46 0.85 -1.65
CA PHE A 168 19.74 -0.55 -1.95
C PHE A 168 20.68 -1.11 -0.87
N ARG A 169 20.39 -2.29 -0.36
CA ARG A 169 21.24 -2.99 0.58
C ARG A 169 21.39 -4.42 0.13
N ASP A 170 22.64 -4.84 -0.13
CA ASP A 170 23.02 -6.22 -0.51
C ASP A 170 22.25 -6.78 -1.73
N MET A 171 21.79 -5.91 -2.64
CA MET A 171 21.10 -6.30 -3.87
C MET A 171 22.09 -6.45 -5.02
N ARG A 172 21.86 -7.44 -5.89
CA ARG A 172 22.62 -7.59 -7.13
C ARG A 172 22.27 -6.43 -8.08
N LEU A 173 23.26 -6.00 -8.87
CA LEU A 173 23.07 -4.91 -9.84
C LEU A 173 21.91 -5.19 -10.81
N GLU A 174 21.71 -6.44 -11.21
CA GLU A 174 20.62 -6.88 -12.09
C GLU A 174 19.23 -6.62 -11.46
N ASP A 175 19.08 -6.84 -10.15
CA ASP A 175 17.84 -6.62 -9.42
C ASP A 175 17.59 -5.11 -9.18
N ILE A 176 18.67 -4.36 -9.00
CA ILE A 176 18.62 -2.88 -8.94
C ILE A 176 18.12 -2.32 -10.28
N MET A 177 18.69 -2.79 -11.39
CA MET A 177 18.30 -2.31 -12.73
C MET A 177 16.84 -2.62 -13.07
N LYS A 178 16.28 -3.74 -12.58
CA LYS A 178 14.85 -4.06 -12.74
C LYS A 178 13.92 -3.14 -11.95
N LYS A 179 14.39 -2.56 -10.83
CA LYS A 179 13.61 -1.64 -10.00
C LYS A 179 13.66 -0.19 -10.49
N VAL A 180 14.69 0.17 -11.26
CA VAL A 180 14.92 1.56 -11.71
C VAL A 180 14.45 1.78 -13.16
N ASN A 181 14.20 0.72 -13.93
CA ASN A 181 13.63 0.77 -15.28
C ASN A 181 12.12 0.50 -15.23
#